data_77d890965031578db14ed95ec6480404
#
_entry.id   77d890965031578db14ed95ec6480404
#
_cell.length_a   1.000
_cell.length_b   1.000
_cell.length_c   1.000
_cell.angle_alpha   90.00
_cell.angle_beta   90.00
_cell.angle_gamma   90.00
#
_symmetry.space_group_name_H-M   'P 1'
#
loop_
_entity.id
_entity.type
_entity.pdbx_description
1 polymer ?
#
loop_
_entity_poly.entity_id
_entity_poly.type
_entity_poly.pdbx_seq_one_letter_code
_entity_poly.pdbx_strand_id
1 'polypeptide(L)'
;VFFDLKRILNLSFGNFIRTTDDHHMIAARKFWDICQKNGDIYKKIYKVKYCVGCELEKTESDLVDGKCPIHPNLKLEIIDEENYFFRFSKFQNRLLELYQKNPDFVIPNFRFNEIKAFVERGLEDFSISRLKEKMSWGVPVPGDDKHVMYVWFDALVNYISTLGWPENT
;
A
#
# COMPACT_ATOMS: atom_id res chain seq x y z
N VAL A 1 4.69 -19.00 16.92
CA VAL A 1 5.70 -19.35 15.90
C VAL A 1 6.60 -18.16 15.58
N PHE A 2 6.08 -17.02 15.07
CA PHE A 2 6.97 -15.89 14.72
C PHE A 2 7.67 -15.26 15.92
N PHE A 3 7.02 -15.18 17.08
CA PHE A 3 7.64 -14.68 18.30
C PHE A 3 8.81 -15.54 18.77
N ASP A 4 8.77 -16.84 18.51
CA ASP A 4 9.86 -17.78 18.86
C ASP A 4 11.14 -17.51 18.07
N LEU A 5 11.04 -16.83 16.92
CA LEU A 5 12.21 -16.45 16.12
C LEU A 5 13.18 -15.54 16.90
N LYS A 6 12.67 -14.76 17.88
CA LYS A 6 13.54 -13.99 18.76
C LYS A 6 14.62 -14.83 19.42
N ARG A 7 14.21 -15.98 19.97
CA ARG A 7 15.11 -16.92 20.63
C ARG A 7 15.93 -17.75 19.63
N ILE A 8 15.28 -18.25 18.57
CA ILE A 8 15.92 -19.15 17.59
C ILE A 8 17.01 -18.45 16.81
N LEU A 9 16.77 -17.19 16.42
CA LEU A 9 17.68 -16.37 15.61
C LEU A 9 18.49 -15.36 16.45
N ASN A 10 18.40 -15.43 17.78
CA ASN A 10 19.07 -14.51 18.70
C ASN A 10 18.82 -13.02 18.33
N LEU A 11 17.56 -12.66 18.05
CA LEU A 11 17.16 -11.31 17.68
C LEU A 11 16.99 -10.42 18.93
N SER A 12 17.42 -9.17 18.84
CA SER A 12 17.40 -8.21 19.95
C SER A 12 16.26 -7.17 19.89
N PHE A 13 15.17 -7.46 19.15
CA PHE A 13 14.06 -6.51 19.07
C PHE A 13 13.40 -6.28 20.43
N GLY A 14 13.02 -5.03 20.71
CA GLY A 14 12.31 -4.62 21.94
C GLY A 14 10.80 -4.73 21.81
N ASN A 15 10.28 -4.62 20.60
CA ASN A 15 8.84 -4.69 20.33
C ASN A 15 8.56 -5.63 19.13
N PHE A 16 7.34 -6.16 19.10
CA PHE A 16 6.86 -7.03 18.04
C PHE A 16 5.40 -6.70 17.77
N ILE A 17 5.09 -6.32 16.55
CA ILE A 17 3.74 -5.95 16.14
C ILE A 17 3.25 -6.83 15.00
N ARG A 18 1.95 -7.08 14.99
CA ARG A 18 1.25 -7.74 13.89
C ARG A 18 0.18 -6.80 13.36
N THR A 19 -0.03 -6.80 12.05
CA THR A 19 -1.10 -6.01 11.42
C THR A 19 -2.52 -6.45 11.84
N THR A 20 -2.62 -7.60 12.52
CA THR A 20 -3.86 -8.11 13.14
C THR A 20 -4.05 -7.68 14.60
N ASP A 21 -3.10 -6.97 15.19
CA ASP A 21 -3.23 -6.48 16.56
C ASP A 21 -4.20 -5.30 16.59
N ASP A 22 -5.08 -5.25 17.59
CA ASP A 22 -6.11 -4.21 17.72
C ASP A 22 -5.51 -2.81 17.70
N HIS A 23 -4.39 -2.61 18.39
CA HIS A 23 -3.66 -1.36 18.39
C HIS A 23 -3.24 -0.92 16.99
N HIS A 24 -2.71 -1.85 16.18
CA HIS A 24 -2.33 -1.55 14.80
C HIS A 24 -3.56 -1.20 13.95
N MET A 25 -4.66 -1.95 14.07
CA MET A 25 -5.89 -1.68 13.33
C MET A 25 -6.48 -0.30 13.68
N ILE A 26 -6.41 0.11 14.95
CA ILE A 26 -6.79 1.46 15.38
C ILE A 26 -5.90 2.50 14.71
N ALA A 27 -4.59 2.29 14.72
CA ALA A 27 -3.62 3.17 14.11
C ALA A 27 -3.86 3.30 12.59
N ALA A 28 -4.04 2.20 11.88
CA ALA A 28 -4.30 2.21 10.43
C ALA A 28 -5.57 3.00 10.08
N ARG A 29 -6.65 2.80 10.82
CA ARG A 29 -7.91 3.58 10.66
C ARG A 29 -7.69 5.06 10.94
N LYS A 30 -6.96 5.39 11.99
CA LYS A 30 -6.66 6.79 12.34
C LYS A 30 -5.80 7.46 11.25
N PHE A 31 -4.83 6.74 10.70
CA PHE A 31 -4.01 7.23 9.59
C PHE A 31 -4.86 7.48 8.34
N TRP A 32 -5.77 6.56 8.00
CA TRP A 32 -6.74 6.73 6.93
C TRP A 32 -7.57 7.99 7.11
N ASP A 33 -8.18 8.18 8.30
CA ASP A 33 -9.01 9.33 8.61
C ASP A 33 -8.28 10.66 8.43
N ILE A 34 -7.00 10.70 8.82
CA ILE A 34 -6.15 11.90 8.65
C ILE A 34 -5.94 12.17 7.17
N CYS A 35 -5.54 11.16 6.38
CA CYS A 35 -5.34 11.30 4.95
C CYS A 35 -6.62 11.70 4.22
N GLN A 36 -7.76 11.14 4.62
CA GLN A 36 -9.05 11.48 4.03
C GLN A 36 -9.46 12.91 4.35
N LYS A 37 -9.30 13.37 5.58
CA LYS A 37 -9.57 14.76 5.99
C LYS A 37 -8.69 15.78 5.28
N ASN A 38 -7.46 15.41 4.97
CA ASN A 38 -6.52 16.24 4.21
C ASN A 38 -6.82 16.25 2.69
N GLY A 39 -7.80 15.49 2.22
CA GLY A 39 -8.12 15.36 0.80
C GLY A 39 -7.09 14.55 0.01
N ASP A 40 -6.31 13.71 0.70
CA ASP A 40 -5.28 12.88 0.09
C ASP A 40 -5.83 11.52 -0.40
N ILE A 41 -7.08 11.21 -0.06
CA ILE A 41 -7.79 10.00 -0.48
C ILE A 41 -9.03 10.37 -1.28
N TYR A 42 -9.28 9.63 -2.38
CA TYR A 42 -10.48 9.81 -3.20
C TYR A 42 -10.93 8.46 -3.79
N LYS A 43 -12.21 8.35 -4.14
CA LYS A 43 -12.73 7.19 -4.88
C LYS A 43 -12.60 7.40 -6.38
N LYS A 44 -12.29 6.32 -7.09
CA LYS A 44 -12.22 6.30 -8.55
C LYS A 44 -12.72 4.95 -9.07
N ILE A 45 -13.56 5.01 -10.09
CA ILE A 45 -13.88 3.85 -10.92
C ILE A 45 -12.77 3.73 -11.97
N TYR A 46 -12.19 2.56 -12.09
CA TYR A 46 -11.17 2.27 -13.09
C TYR A 46 -11.39 0.89 -13.70
N LYS A 47 -10.88 0.74 -14.91
CA LYS A 47 -11.01 -0.52 -15.66
C LYS A 47 -9.86 -1.43 -15.30
N VAL A 48 -10.18 -2.61 -14.80
CA VAL A 48 -9.22 -3.69 -14.57
C VAL A 48 -9.31 -4.72 -15.68
N LYS A 49 -8.17 -5.21 -16.12
CA LYS A 49 -8.08 -6.36 -17.02
C LYS A 49 -8.10 -7.62 -16.17
N TYR A 50 -9.14 -8.42 -16.31
CA TYR A 50 -9.31 -9.65 -15.53
C TYR A 50 -9.11 -10.88 -16.43
N CYS A 51 -8.28 -11.79 -15.97
CA CYS A 51 -8.08 -13.09 -16.63
C CYS A 51 -8.93 -14.15 -15.95
N VAL A 52 -9.99 -14.61 -16.61
CA VAL A 52 -10.90 -15.63 -16.08
C VAL A 52 -10.15 -16.94 -15.76
N GLY A 53 -9.17 -17.31 -16.57
CA GLY A 53 -8.40 -18.54 -16.34
C GLY A 53 -7.45 -18.51 -15.14
N CYS A 54 -6.94 -17.31 -14.79
CA CYS A 54 -6.14 -17.12 -13.58
C CYS A 54 -7.00 -16.73 -12.38
N GLU A 55 -8.25 -16.30 -12.61
CA GLU A 55 -9.11 -15.65 -11.61
C GLU A 55 -8.43 -14.45 -10.93
N LEU A 56 -7.63 -13.68 -11.69
CA LEU A 56 -6.82 -12.58 -11.19
C LEU A 56 -6.86 -11.37 -12.13
N GLU A 57 -6.76 -10.19 -11.52
CA GLU A 57 -6.48 -8.95 -12.23
C GLU A 57 -5.07 -8.98 -12.84
N LYS A 58 -4.91 -8.31 -13.97
CA LYS A 58 -3.65 -8.19 -14.71
C LYS A 58 -3.32 -6.73 -14.94
N THR A 59 -2.13 -6.35 -14.57
CA THR A 59 -1.54 -5.05 -14.95
C THR A 59 -0.90 -5.15 -16.33
N GLU A 60 -0.56 -4.01 -16.94
CA GLU A 60 0.13 -4.03 -18.24
C GLU A 60 1.46 -4.80 -18.19
N SER A 61 2.16 -4.75 -17.04
CA SER A 61 3.41 -5.49 -16.83
C SER A 61 3.23 -7.01 -16.70
N ASP A 62 2.01 -7.48 -16.39
CA ASP A 62 1.68 -8.91 -16.29
C ASP A 62 1.30 -9.52 -17.63
N LEU A 63 1.22 -8.71 -18.68
CA LEU A 63 0.77 -9.11 -20.00
C LEU A 63 1.94 -9.22 -20.98
N VAL A 64 1.85 -10.18 -21.89
CA VAL A 64 2.72 -10.30 -23.05
C VAL A 64 1.85 -10.11 -24.29
N ASP A 65 2.19 -9.14 -25.14
CA ASP A 65 1.40 -8.75 -26.33
C ASP A 65 -0.09 -8.49 -25.99
N GLY A 66 -0.35 -7.89 -24.81
CA GLY A 66 -1.69 -7.57 -24.34
C GLY A 66 -2.52 -8.78 -23.88
N LYS A 67 -1.91 -9.95 -23.71
CA LYS A 67 -2.54 -11.21 -23.31
C LYS A 67 -1.94 -11.76 -22.02
N CYS A 68 -2.72 -12.56 -21.30
CA CYS A 68 -2.23 -13.31 -20.17
C CYS A 68 -1.24 -14.39 -20.65
N PRO A 69 0.01 -14.41 -20.16
CA PRO A 69 1.00 -15.40 -20.60
C PRO A 69 0.65 -16.84 -20.23
N ILE A 70 -0.15 -17.03 -19.15
CA ILE A 70 -0.62 -18.35 -18.72
C ILE A 70 -1.82 -18.82 -19.55
N HIS A 71 -2.69 -17.89 -19.97
CA HIS A 71 -3.92 -18.18 -20.71
C HIS A 71 -4.00 -17.33 -21.99
N PRO A 72 -3.09 -17.54 -22.97
CA PRO A 72 -2.96 -16.65 -24.14
C PRO A 72 -4.16 -16.70 -25.10
N ASN A 73 -4.96 -17.78 -25.00
CA ASN A 73 -6.14 -17.98 -25.84
C ASN A 73 -7.43 -17.43 -25.21
N LEU A 74 -7.39 -17.01 -23.94
CA LEU A 74 -8.53 -16.38 -23.28
C LEU A 74 -8.45 -14.87 -23.45
N LYS A 75 -9.60 -14.26 -23.80
CA LYS A 75 -9.71 -12.80 -23.78
C LYS A 75 -9.77 -12.31 -22.34
N LEU A 76 -9.09 -11.21 -22.09
CA LEU A 76 -9.21 -10.50 -20.82
C LEU A 76 -10.58 -9.81 -20.76
N GLU A 77 -11.26 -9.96 -19.66
CA GLU A 77 -12.46 -9.20 -19.36
C GLU A 77 -12.10 -7.82 -18.83
N ILE A 78 -12.85 -6.80 -19.24
CA ILE A 78 -12.70 -5.45 -18.70
C ILE A 78 -13.81 -5.27 -17.67
N ILE A 79 -13.43 -5.12 -16.42
CA ILE A 79 -14.34 -4.95 -15.28
C ILE A 79 -14.16 -3.55 -14.72
N ASP A 80 -15.25 -2.83 -14.55
CA ASP A 80 -15.24 -1.55 -13.84
C ASP A 80 -15.22 -1.83 -12.33
N GLU A 81 -14.21 -1.29 -11.65
CA GLU A 81 -14.04 -1.46 -10.22
C GLU A 81 -13.87 -0.09 -9.54
N GLU A 82 -14.66 0.14 -8.48
CA GLU A 82 -14.51 1.33 -7.64
C GLU A 82 -13.56 1.00 -6.50
N ASN A 83 -12.49 1.79 -6.35
CA ASN A 83 -11.58 1.69 -5.21
C ASN A 83 -11.17 3.09 -4.71
N TYR A 84 -10.61 3.13 -3.52
CA TYR A 84 -9.96 4.32 -2.98
C TYR A 84 -8.53 4.43 -3.50
N PHE A 85 -8.14 5.65 -3.82
CA PHE A 85 -6.81 6.01 -4.32
C PHE A 85 -6.16 7.02 -3.39
N PHE A 86 -4.86 6.88 -3.20
CA PHE A 86 -4.03 7.86 -2.50
C PHE A 86 -3.40 8.82 -3.51
N ARG A 87 -3.51 10.13 -3.26
CA ARG A 87 -2.94 11.19 -4.11
C ARG A 87 -1.43 11.29 -3.91
N PHE A 88 -0.71 10.25 -4.26
CA PHE A 88 0.73 10.20 -4.08
C PHE A 88 1.44 11.25 -4.94
N SER A 89 0.94 11.53 -6.14
CA SER A 89 1.44 12.59 -7.02
C SER A 89 1.54 13.96 -6.35
N LYS A 90 0.63 14.29 -5.41
CA LYS A 90 0.63 15.53 -4.62
C LYS A 90 1.90 15.71 -3.78
N PHE A 91 2.56 14.63 -3.43
CA PHE A 91 3.70 14.64 -2.51
C PHE A 91 5.07 14.74 -3.21
N GLN A 92 5.11 14.69 -4.53
CA GLN A 92 6.36 14.67 -5.31
C GLN A 92 7.31 15.83 -4.93
N ASN A 93 6.85 17.07 -5.01
CA ASN A 93 7.70 18.23 -4.71
C ASN A 93 8.18 18.23 -3.25
N ARG A 94 7.30 17.86 -2.31
CA ARG A 94 7.66 17.76 -0.90
C ARG A 94 8.73 16.70 -0.62
N LEU A 95 8.67 15.57 -1.32
CA LEU A 95 9.69 14.53 -1.23
C LEU A 95 11.02 14.99 -1.82
N LEU A 96 11.00 15.66 -2.96
CA LEU A 96 12.22 16.22 -3.56
C LEU A 96 12.87 17.28 -2.65
N GLU A 97 12.07 18.16 -2.04
CA GLU A 97 12.56 19.11 -1.04
C GLU A 97 13.14 18.43 0.20
N LEU A 98 12.48 17.34 0.69
CA LEU A 98 12.98 16.55 1.80
C LEU A 98 14.36 15.97 1.49
N TYR A 99 14.52 15.38 0.32
CA TYR A 99 15.80 14.79 -0.12
C TYR A 99 16.90 15.83 -0.32
N GLN A 100 16.52 17.01 -0.81
CA GLN A 100 17.48 18.11 -0.95
C GLN A 100 17.98 18.64 0.40
N LYS A 101 17.07 18.74 1.39
CA LYS A 101 17.41 19.23 2.74
C LYS A 101 18.13 18.19 3.58
N ASN A 102 17.90 16.91 3.30
CA ASN A 102 18.44 15.80 4.08
C ASN A 102 19.07 14.75 3.16
N PRO A 103 20.31 14.98 2.69
CA PRO A 103 20.97 14.08 1.73
C PRO A 103 21.26 12.68 2.30
N ASP A 104 21.30 12.54 3.63
CA ASP A 104 21.50 11.27 4.34
C ASP A 104 20.18 10.62 4.80
N PHE A 105 19.01 11.09 4.30
CA PHE A 105 17.71 10.55 4.68
C PHE A 105 17.54 9.08 4.29
N VAL A 106 18.19 8.66 3.20
CA VAL A 106 18.21 7.25 2.76
C VAL A 106 19.67 6.79 2.63
N ILE A 107 20.02 5.73 3.33
CA ILE A 107 21.35 5.14 3.34
C ILE A 107 21.24 3.67 2.87
N PRO A 108 22.16 3.20 2.03
CA PRO A 108 23.35 3.86 1.45
C PRO A 108 23.01 4.71 0.23
N ASN A 109 23.95 5.53 -0.23
CA ASN A 109 23.76 6.51 -1.30
C ASN A 109 23.20 5.95 -2.59
N PHE A 110 23.50 4.70 -2.97
CA PHE A 110 22.93 4.12 -4.18
C PHE A 110 21.41 3.91 -4.05
N ARG A 111 20.90 3.60 -2.86
CA ARG A 111 19.44 3.52 -2.58
C ARG A 111 18.81 4.92 -2.58
N PHE A 112 19.53 5.91 -2.07
CA PHE A 112 19.09 7.30 -2.17
C PHE A 112 18.93 7.73 -3.63
N ASN A 113 19.90 7.41 -4.49
CA ASN A 113 19.84 7.74 -5.91
C ASN A 113 18.68 7.02 -6.64
N GLU A 114 18.42 5.76 -6.29
CA GLU A 114 17.28 5.00 -6.85
C GLU A 114 15.94 5.65 -6.49
N ILE A 115 15.71 5.93 -5.22
CA ILE A 115 14.41 6.51 -4.78
C ILE A 115 14.25 7.95 -5.27
N LYS A 116 15.32 8.73 -5.31
CA LYS A 116 15.30 10.09 -5.85
C LYS A 116 14.93 10.09 -7.33
N ALA A 117 15.60 9.25 -8.12
CA ALA A 117 15.29 9.09 -9.54
C ALA A 117 13.86 8.58 -9.78
N PHE A 118 13.32 7.72 -8.90
CA PHE A 118 11.93 7.30 -8.94
C PHE A 118 10.98 8.48 -8.73
N VAL A 119 11.22 9.33 -7.74
CA VAL A 119 10.38 10.50 -7.47
C VAL A 119 10.51 11.54 -8.59
N GLU A 120 11.71 11.77 -9.13
CA GLU A 120 11.96 12.71 -10.23
C GLU A 120 11.22 12.34 -11.53
N ARG A 121 11.02 11.05 -11.80
CA ARG A 121 10.26 10.59 -12.99
C ARG A 121 8.77 10.91 -12.94
N GLY A 122 8.25 11.31 -11.79
CA GLY A 122 6.84 11.58 -11.55
C GLY A 122 6.18 10.49 -10.70
N LEU A 123 5.44 10.92 -9.69
CA LEU A 123 4.66 10.03 -8.83
C LEU A 123 3.23 9.91 -9.36
N GLU A 124 2.70 8.70 -9.35
CA GLU A 124 1.33 8.41 -9.73
C GLU A 124 0.49 8.03 -8.52
N ASP A 125 -0.79 8.40 -8.56
CA ASP A 125 -1.76 7.99 -7.55
C ASP A 125 -2.00 6.47 -7.69
N PHE A 126 -2.14 5.79 -6.56
CA PHE A 126 -2.31 4.33 -6.55
C PHE A 126 -3.49 3.90 -5.67
N SER A 127 -4.05 2.74 -5.99
CA SER A 127 -5.17 2.14 -5.26
C SER A 127 -4.73 1.64 -3.88
N ILE A 128 -5.49 2.05 -2.86
CA ILE A 128 -5.23 1.74 -1.43
C ILE A 128 -6.35 0.93 -0.78
N SER A 129 -7.32 0.46 -1.56
CA SER A 129 -8.38 -0.42 -1.09
C SER A 129 -8.68 -1.56 -2.05
N ARG A 130 -9.43 -2.54 -1.56
CA ARG A 130 -10.00 -3.61 -2.37
C ARG A 130 -11.44 -3.86 -1.91
N LEU A 131 -12.28 -4.30 -2.84
CA LEU A 131 -13.62 -4.76 -2.51
C LEU A 131 -13.55 -5.96 -1.56
N LYS A 132 -14.32 -5.92 -0.49
CA LYS A 132 -14.36 -6.98 0.54
C LYS A 132 -14.81 -8.34 -0.02
N GLU A 133 -15.63 -8.34 -1.08
CA GLU A 133 -16.04 -9.56 -1.77
C GLU A 133 -14.87 -10.26 -2.49
N LYS A 134 -13.86 -9.50 -2.92
CA LYS A 134 -12.64 -10.03 -3.56
C LYS A 134 -11.53 -10.32 -2.54
N MET A 135 -11.48 -9.56 -1.46
CA MET A 135 -10.51 -9.72 -0.39
C MET A 135 -11.23 -9.68 0.96
N SER A 136 -11.61 -10.85 1.46
CA SER A 136 -12.46 -10.99 2.65
C SER A 136 -11.78 -10.61 3.97
N TRP A 137 -10.47 -10.40 3.98
CA TRP A 137 -9.70 -10.03 5.15
C TRP A 137 -8.93 -8.72 4.94
N GLY A 138 -8.64 -8.01 6.00
CA GLY A 138 -7.94 -6.73 5.99
C GLY A 138 -8.56 -5.73 6.96
N VAL A 139 -7.91 -4.59 7.17
CA VAL A 139 -8.46 -3.51 7.99
C VAL A 139 -9.64 -2.87 7.23
N PRO A 140 -10.85 -2.85 7.80
CA PRO A 140 -12.00 -2.22 7.14
C PRO A 140 -11.76 -0.72 6.93
N VAL A 141 -12.17 -0.23 5.76
CA VAL A 141 -12.13 1.21 5.47
C VAL A 141 -13.11 1.95 6.37
N PRO A 142 -12.71 3.02 7.09
CA PRO A 142 -13.61 3.80 7.91
C PRO A 142 -14.81 4.34 7.12
N GLY A 143 -16.03 4.02 7.61
CA GLY A 143 -17.28 4.49 6.98
C GLY A 143 -17.67 3.78 5.69
N ASP A 144 -16.97 2.69 5.28
CA ASP A 144 -17.31 1.92 4.10
C ASP A 144 -17.08 0.41 4.31
N ASP A 145 -18.15 -0.30 4.62
CA ASP A 145 -18.11 -1.74 4.90
C ASP A 145 -17.86 -2.62 3.66
N LYS A 146 -17.90 -2.03 2.47
CA LYS A 146 -17.67 -2.74 1.20
C LYS A 146 -16.20 -2.86 0.84
N HIS A 147 -15.33 -2.09 1.51
CA HIS A 147 -13.90 -2.05 1.21
C HIS A 147 -13.05 -2.41 2.43
N VAL A 148 -11.89 -3.00 2.13
CA VAL A 148 -10.79 -3.18 3.08
C VAL A 148 -9.56 -2.44 2.57
N MET A 149 -8.68 -2.03 3.48
CA MET A 149 -7.43 -1.37 3.13
C MET A 149 -6.52 -2.34 2.38
N TYR A 150 -5.85 -1.84 1.36
CA TYR A 150 -4.83 -2.62 0.66
C TYR A 150 -3.56 -2.71 1.49
N VAL A 151 -2.88 -3.86 1.41
CA VAL A 151 -1.78 -4.25 2.29
C VAL A 151 -0.71 -3.17 2.51
N TRP A 152 -0.32 -2.44 1.46
CA TRP A 152 0.74 -1.43 1.61
C TRP A 152 0.31 -0.22 2.42
N PHE A 153 -0.95 0.20 2.30
CA PHE A 153 -1.48 1.32 3.08
C PHE A 153 -1.71 0.95 4.54
N ASP A 154 -2.06 -0.30 4.81
CA ASP A 154 -2.20 -0.87 6.13
C ASP A 154 -0.82 -1.15 6.75
N ALA A 155 -0.02 -2.01 6.11
CA ALA A 155 1.22 -2.54 6.68
C ALA A 155 2.27 -1.45 6.99
N LEU A 156 2.38 -0.40 6.17
CA LEU A 156 3.37 0.65 6.41
C LEU A 156 3.09 1.48 7.67
N VAL A 157 1.86 1.49 8.16
CA VAL A 157 1.51 2.15 9.43
C VAL A 157 2.16 1.45 10.63
N ASN A 158 2.61 0.19 10.48
CA ASN A 158 3.28 -0.50 11.58
C ASN A 158 4.55 0.21 12.08
N TYR A 159 5.25 0.94 11.21
CA TYR A 159 6.45 1.71 11.60
C TYR A 159 6.17 2.77 12.65
N ILE A 160 4.97 3.34 12.66
CA ILE A 160 4.57 4.34 13.66
C ILE A 160 3.73 3.72 14.79
N SER A 161 2.86 2.76 14.48
CA SER A 161 2.03 2.12 15.50
C SER A 161 2.85 1.30 16.49
N THR A 162 3.97 0.70 16.06
CA THR A 162 4.89 0.00 16.98
C THR A 162 5.56 0.93 18.01
N LEU A 163 5.59 2.24 17.74
CA LEU A 163 6.07 3.28 18.67
C LEU A 163 4.98 3.82 19.59
N GLY A 164 3.77 3.30 19.49
CA GLY A 164 2.63 3.69 20.33
C GLY A 164 1.67 4.72 19.71
N TRP A 165 1.93 5.15 18.46
CA TRP A 165 1.00 6.04 17.76
C TRP A 165 -0.35 5.33 17.52
N PRO A 166 -1.52 6.02 17.64
CA PRO A 166 -1.73 7.47 17.85
C PRO A 166 -1.82 7.93 19.30
N GLU A 167 -1.62 7.07 20.28
CA GLU A 167 -1.83 7.37 21.70
C GLU A 167 -0.65 8.10 22.33
N ASN A 168 0.57 7.72 21.90
CA ASN A 168 1.83 8.33 22.35
C ASN A 168 2.39 9.22 21.23
N THR A 169 1.98 10.48 21.20
CA THR A 169 2.50 11.50 20.26
C THR A 169 3.25 12.58 21.02
#